data_08ff3aa47a34713a1a7413fd7dd0f23f
#
_entry.id   08ff3aa47a34713a1a7413fd7dd0f23f
#
_cell.length_a   1.000
_cell.length_b   1.000
_cell.length_c   1.000
_cell.angle_alpha   90.00
_cell.angle_beta   90.00
_cell.angle_gamma   90.00
#
_symmetry.space_group_name_H-M   'P 1'
#
loop_
_entity.id
_entity.type
_entity.pdbx_description
1 polymer ?
#
loop_
_entity_poly.entity_id
_entity_poly.type
_entity_poly.pdbx_seq_one_letter_code
_entity_poly.pdbx_strand_id
1 'polypeptide(L)'
;MNISFHSPTAQLKNWLSRLAAATLKELFAIQVISAVLVSVLLSDLAGFDYSGWAALSSYAVMNNSVKASTVRAFNRVTGTVLGGVLALLLTTYLVQDSAFLVLFCAVVGGVAVWQADISRWSYSWVLGAVTSMMVMAEAQKNSELRHLLRFTFNRIEEVVLGCVVCIAITLLFYPLNRRRQVAPPHQESHPEPAHRPLLPLQAGITLLLVTPILLVFQLTGFWQAMVSVLAVFILPASTQPLQQQIGQRMQQRLYGCMAATLLSFILLPLMHHYPPVYIAILVAGLWLGYHLQQGKSSISYFGRQFTVAWIIVFIQDTLWLAEPIQAVMRCASILIAIIFISIVMVVFRSLKLSV
;
A
#
# COMPACT_ATOMS: atom_id res chain seq x y z
N MET A 1 -43.82 29.52 -2.08
CA MET A 1 -42.37 29.77 -2.19
C MET A 1 -41.87 30.01 -0.77
N ASN A 2 -41.49 28.91 -0.05
CA ASN A 2 -41.04 29.00 1.35
C ASN A 2 -39.53 29.27 1.38
N ILE A 3 -39.19 30.54 1.58
CA ILE A 3 -37.78 30.91 1.84
C ILE A 3 -37.52 30.62 3.34
N SER A 4 -36.88 29.48 3.63
CA SER A 4 -36.43 29.15 4.99
C SER A 4 -35.26 30.07 5.35
N PHE A 5 -35.53 31.12 6.12
CA PHE A 5 -34.47 31.91 6.75
C PHE A 5 -33.73 31.05 7.77
N HIS A 6 -32.57 30.54 7.39
CA HIS A 6 -31.65 29.92 8.35
C HIS A 6 -31.19 30.99 9.33
N SER A 7 -31.42 30.76 10.62
CA SER A 7 -30.99 31.67 11.67
C SER A 7 -29.48 31.97 11.60
N PRO A 8 -29.04 33.22 11.82
CA PRO A 8 -27.60 33.58 11.79
C PRO A 8 -26.73 32.70 12.70
N THR A 9 -27.32 32.23 13.80
CA THR A 9 -26.64 31.28 14.72
C THR A 9 -26.38 29.92 14.12
N ALA A 10 -27.26 29.40 13.25
CA ALA A 10 -27.06 28.15 12.53
C ALA A 10 -25.95 28.26 11.46
N GLN A 11 -25.90 29.40 10.76
CA GLN A 11 -24.83 29.67 9.79
C GLN A 11 -23.47 29.80 10.46
N LEU A 12 -23.35 30.52 11.59
CA LEU A 12 -22.12 30.63 12.36
C LEU A 12 -21.66 29.27 12.91
N LYS A 13 -22.60 28.48 13.45
CA LYS A 13 -22.29 27.13 13.94
C LYS A 13 -21.78 26.21 12.81
N ASN A 14 -22.37 26.28 11.63
CA ASN A 14 -21.92 25.53 10.45
C ASN A 14 -20.55 26.00 9.97
N TRP A 15 -20.26 27.29 9.97
CA TRP A 15 -18.97 27.84 9.59
C TRP A 15 -17.87 27.41 10.59
N LEU A 16 -18.12 27.54 11.89
CA LEU A 16 -17.20 27.07 12.93
C LEU A 16 -16.93 25.57 12.87
N SER A 17 -17.94 24.77 12.58
CA SER A 17 -17.77 23.30 12.40
C SER A 17 -16.93 22.95 11.17
N ARG A 18 -17.06 23.69 10.07
CA ARG A 18 -16.24 23.54 8.86
C ARG A 18 -14.79 23.92 9.11
N LEU A 19 -14.54 25.04 9.82
CA LEU A 19 -13.19 25.44 10.21
C LEU A 19 -12.53 24.40 11.13
N ALA A 20 -13.25 23.94 12.15
CA ALA A 20 -12.73 22.88 13.03
C ALA A 20 -12.43 21.57 12.28
N ALA A 21 -13.28 21.20 11.32
CA ALA A 21 -13.05 20.03 10.48
C ALA A 21 -11.84 20.20 9.55
N ALA A 22 -11.64 21.40 8.99
CA ALA A 22 -10.47 21.71 8.17
C ALA A 22 -9.18 21.64 9.01
N THR A 23 -9.17 22.29 10.18
CA THR A 23 -8.01 22.25 11.09
C THR A 23 -7.63 20.82 11.51
N LEU A 24 -8.64 19.98 11.80
CA LEU A 24 -8.39 18.56 12.15
C LEU A 24 -7.84 17.75 10.98
N LYS A 25 -8.23 18.07 9.74
CA LYS A 25 -7.65 17.41 8.55
C LYS A 25 -6.19 17.78 8.39
N GLU A 26 -5.83 19.06 8.55
CA GLU A 26 -4.43 19.51 8.46
C GLU A 26 -3.57 18.93 9.57
N LEU A 27 -4.07 18.87 10.80
CA LEU A 27 -3.35 18.23 11.91
C LEU A 27 -3.05 16.75 11.61
N PHE A 28 -3.98 16.04 10.98
CA PHE A 28 -3.73 14.65 10.61
C PHE A 28 -2.77 14.53 9.42
N ALA A 29 -2.80 15.46 8.47
CA ALA A 29 -1.80 15.54 7.40
C ALA A 29 -0.39 15.71 7.98
N ILE A 30 -0.23 16.65 8.92
CA ILE A 30 1.03 16.87 9.64
C ILE A 30 1.46 15.62 10.40
N GLN A 31 0.53 14.94 11.06
CA GLN A 31 0.80 13.67 11.75
C GLN A 31 1.34 12.59 10.81
N VAL A 32 0.72 12.41 9.63
CA VAL A 32 1.15 11.45 8.60
C VAL A 32 2.54 11.81 8.09
N ILE A 33 2.76 13.06 7.73
CA ILE A 33 4.05 13.56 7.22
C ILE A 33 5.14 13.37 8.28
N SER A 34 4.88 13.78 9.52
CA SER A 34 5.83 13.62 10.63
C SER A 34 6.19 12.15 10.86
N ALA A 35 5.21 11.23 10.81
CA ALA A 35 5.48 9.81 10.98
C ALA A 35 6.36 9.25 9.86
N VAL A 36 6.12 9.66 8.62
CA VAL A 36 6.95 9.26 7.47
C VAL A 36 8.38 9.79 7.64
N LEU A 37 8.55 11.10 7.88
CA LEU A 37 9.88 11.72 7.99
C LEU A 37 10.68 11.18 9.17
N VAL A 38 10.05 11.02 10.34
CA VAL A 38 10.72 10.45 11.54
C VAL A 38 11.09 8.99 11.30
N SER A 39 10.27 8.21 10.58
CA SER A 39 10.60 6.83 10.24
C SER A 39 11.83 6.75 9.34
N VAL A 40 11.94 7.64 8.36
CA VAL A 40 13.11 7.70 7.46
C VAL A 40 14.36 8.08 8.24
N LEU A 41 14.27 9.15 9.04
CA LEU A 41 15.41 9.63 9.84
C LEU A 41 15.91 8.56 10.80
N LEU A 42 15.02 7.89 11.53
CA LEU A 42 15.41 6.83 12.46
C LEU A 42 15.94 5.58 11.76
N SER A 43 15.41 5.24 10.58
CA SER A 43 15.92 4.15 9.75
C SER A 43 17.35 4.42 9.28
N ASP A 44 17.60 5.64 8.82
CA ASP A 44 18.92 6.09 8.37
C ASP A 44 19.93 6.11 9.53
N LEU A 45 19.54 6.67 10.69
CA LEU A 45 20.36 6.68 11.91
C LEU A 45 20.66 5.27 12.45
N ALA A 46 19.75 4.32 12.26
CA ALA A 46 19.95 2.93 12.64
C ALA A 46 20.80 2.14 11.62
N GLY A 47 21.11 2.73 10.46
CA GLY A 47 21.90 2.10 9.42
C GLY A 47 21.14 0.99 8.67
N PHE A 48 19.82 1.10 8.54
CA PHE A 48 19.02 0.14 7.76
C PHE A 48 19.18 0.38 6.27
N ASP A 49 19.19 -0.72 5.50
CA ASP A 49 19.50 -0.68 4.07
C ASP A 49 18.39 -0.01 3.22
N TYR A 50 17.11 0.01 3.68
CA TYR A 50 15.95 0.43 2.86
C TYR A 50 14.94 1.30 3.63
N SER A 51 15.30 2.53 3.95
CA SER A 51 14.45 3.47 4.72
C SER A 51 13.03 3.67 4.16
N GLY A 52 12.85 3.46 2.86
CA GLY A 52 11.55 3.52 2.20
C GLY A 52 10.50 2.56 2.77
N TRP A 53 10.91 1.41 3.30
CA TRP A 53 9.96 0.46 3.88
C TRP A 53 9.48 0.86 5.27
N ALA A 54 10.33 1.50 6.07
CA ALA A 54 9.90 2.10 7.33
C ALA A 54 8.89 3.23 7.08
N ALA A 55 9.18 4.09 6.08
CA ALA A 55 8.28 5.16 5.63
C ALA A 55 6.93 4.62 5.15
N LEU A 56 6.93 3.60 4.27
CA LEU A 56 5.71 2.95 3.78
C LEU A 56 4.94 2.28 4.90
N SER A 57 5.63 1.73 5.90
CA SER A 57 4.98 1.06 7.03
C SER A 57 4.31 2.07 7.95
N SER A 58 4.96 3.16 8.28
CA SER A 58 4.37 4.23 9.10
C SER A 58 3.15 4.85 8.40
N TYR A 59 3.24 5.13 7.10
CA TYR A 59 2.11 5.63 6.31
C TYR A 59 0.93 4.65 6.25
N ALA A 60 1.20 3.37 5.96
CA ALA A 60 0.15 2.37 5.74
C ALA A 60 -0.61 1.98 7.02
N VAL A 61 0.05 2.11 8.18
CA VAL A 61 -0.52 1.77 9.50
C VAL A 61 -1.27 2.95 10.10
N MET A 62 -0.95 4.18 9.70
CA MET A 62 -1.57 5.39 10.22
C MET A 62 -3.09 5.37 10.09
N ASN A 63 -3.76 5.60 11.21
CA ASN A 63 -5.22 5.61 11.29
C ASN A 63 -5.69 6.72 12.25
N ASN A 64 -7.01 6.98 12.24
CA ASN A 64 -7.63 8.04 13.04
C ASN A 64 -7.59 7.78 14.55
N SER A 65 -7.37 6.54 15.00
CA SER A 65 -7.29 6.20 16.42
C SER A 65 -6.05 5.38 16.74
N VAL A 66 -5.51 5.56 17.95
CA VAL A 66 -4.37 4.77 18.46
C VAL A 66 -4.67 3.27 18.38
N LYS A 67 -5.86 2.84 18.85
CA LYS A 67 -6.27 1.44 18.82
C LYS A 67 -6.25 0.86 17.40
N ALA A 68 -6.81 1.57 16.41
CA ALA A 68 -6.85 1.12 15.03
C ALA A 68 -5.44 1.05 14.42
N SER A 69 -4.57 2.05 14.69
CA SER A 69 -3.16 2.03 14.28
C SER A 69 -2.40 0.87 14.91
N THR A 70 -2.58 0.60 16.21
CA THR A 70 -1.93 -0.52 16.91
C THR A 70 -2.35 -1.88 16.35
N VAL A 71 -3.64 -2.11 16.14
CA VAL A 71 -4.14 -3.37 15.55
C VAL A 71 -3.58 -3.54 14.14
N ARG A 72 -3.55 -2.48 13.34
CA ARG A 72 -3.00 -2.51 11.98
C ARG A 72 -1.49 -2.74 11.97
N ALA A 73 -0.75 -2.14 12.93
CA ALA A 73 0.68 -2.36 13.12
C ALA A 73 0.97 -3.82 13.47
N PHE A 74 0.24 -4.37 14.45
CA PHE A 74 0.37 -5.77 14.84
C PHE A 74 0.14 -6.71 13.65
N ASN A 75 -0.94 -6.51 12.90
CA ASN A 75 -1.23 -7.29 11.70
C ASN A 75 -0.13 -7.16 10.64
N ARG A 76 0.45 -5.98 10.50
CA ARG A 76 1.53 -5.73 9.54
C ARG A 76 2.80 -6.49 9.92
N VAL A 77 3.22 -6.37 11.17
CA VAL A 77 4.42 -7.07 11.68
C VAL A 77 4.22 -8.59 11.60
N THR A 78 3.10 -9.10 12.11
CA THR A 78 2.79 -10.53 12.08
C THR A 78 2.80 -11.09 10.67
N GLY A 79 2.13 -10.41 9.72
CA GLY A 79 2.13 -10.82 8.31
C GLY A 79 3.54 -10.83 7.70
N THR A 80 4.33 -9.79 7.95
CA THR A 80 5.72 -9.71 7.46
C THR A 80 6.59 -10.82 8.02
N VAL A 81 6.52 -11.09 9.32
CA VAL A 81 7.30 -12.17 9.97
C VAL A 81 6.89 -13.54 9.42
N LEU A 82 5.58 -13.85 9.42
CA LEU A 82 5.11 -15.16 8.95
C LEU A 82 5.41 -15.37 7.46
N GLY A 83 5.23 -14.34 6.63
CA GLY A 83 5.55 -14.41 5.20
C GLY A 83 7.04 -14.57 4.94
N GLY A 84 7.89 -13.87 5.70
CA GLY A 84 9.34 -14.00 5.62
C GLY A 84 9.82 -15.39 6.03
N VAL A 85 9.34 -15.91 7.16
CA VAL A 85 9.66 -17.26 7.63
C VAL A 85 9.21 -18.32 6.62
N LEU A 86 7.98 -18.23 6.12
CA LEU A 86 7.47 -19.14 5.10
C LEU A 86 8.35 -19.16 3.86
N ALA A 87 8.76 -17.99 3.37
CA ALA A 87 9.63 -17.87 2.21
C ALA A 87 11.01 -18.50 2.48
N LEU A 88 11.66 -18.18 3.59
CA LEU A 88 12.96 -18.73 3.94
C LEU A 88 12.94 -20.26 4.05
N LEU A 89 11.90 -20.83 4.67
CA LEU A 89 11.76 -22.29 4.80
C LEU A 89 11.61 -22.98 3.44
N LEU A 90 10.94 -22.33 2.49
CA LEU A 90 10.66 -22.91 1.18
C LEU A 90 11.70 -22.54 0.12
N THR A 91 12.57 -21.55 0.37
CA THR A 91 13.56 -21.08 -0.60
C THR A 91 14.48 -22.20 -1.08
N THR A 92 14.92 -23.08 -0.17
CA THR A 92 15.81 -24.22 -0.50
C THR A 92 15.20 -25.16 -1.52
N TYR A 93 13.88 -25.26 -1.59
CA TYR A 93 13.16 -26.12 -2.53
C TYR A 93 12.70 -25.38 -3.79
N LEU A 94 12.29 -24.12 -3.66
CA LEU A 94 11.59 -23.38 -4.72
C LEU A 94 12.55 -22.60 -5.65
N VAL A 95 13.77 -22.29 -5.20
CA VAL A 95 14.73 -21.53 -6.02
C VAL A 95 15.34 -22.39 -7.14
N GLN A 96 15.40 -23.70 -6.94
CA GLN A 96 16.01 -24.62 -7.91
C GLN A 96 15.14 -24.86 -9.14
N ASP A 97 13.81 -24.68 -9.01
CA ASP A 97 12.86 -24.91 -10.09
C ASP A 97 11.86 -23.75 -10.22
N SER A 98 11.94 -23.03 -11.34
CA SER A 98 11.06 -21.92 -11.64
C SER A 98 9.57 -22.29 -11.66
N ALA A 99 9.23 -23.54 -11.99
CA ALA A 99 7.84 -23.99 -11.99
C ALA A 99 7.25 -24.02 -10.58
N PHE A 100 8.03 -24.48 -9.60
CA PHE A 100 7.60 -24.43 -8.20
C PHE A 100 7.42 -22.99 -7.67
N LEU A 101 8.29 -22.08 -8.08
CA LEU A 101 8.14 -20.67 -7.72
C LEU A 101 6.83 -20.08 -8.30
N VAL A 102 6.54 -20.36 -9.55
CA VAL A 102 5.30 -19.91 -10.22
C VAL A 102 4.07 -20.46 -9.49
N LEU A 103 4.08 -21.76 -9.18
CA LEU A 103 2.99 -22.39 -8.43
C LEU A 103 2.85 -21.82 -7.02
N PHE A 104 3.96 -21.61 -6.33
CA PHE A 104 3.99 -20.97 -5.02
C PHE A 104 3.33 -19.60 -5.03
N CYS A 105 3.70 -18.73 -5.97
CA CYS A 105 3.12 -17.38 -6.08
C CYS A 105 1.61 -17.46 -6.37
N ALA A 106 1.17 -18.37 -7.23
CA ALA A 106 -0.24 -18.58 -7.55
C ALA A 106 -1.04 -19.05 -6.33
N VAL A 107 -0.54 -20.04 -5.60
CA VAL A 107 -1.22 -20.61 -4.41
C VAL A 107 -1.24 -19.59 -3.28
N VAL A 108 -0.09 -19.01 -2.93
CA VAL A 108 -0.01 -18.04 -1.82
C VAL A 108 -0.86 -16.81 -2.11
N GLY A 109 -0.85 -16.32 -3.36
CA GLY A 109 -1.68 -15.20 -3.76
C GLY A 109 -3.18 -15.52 -3.72
N GLY A 110 -3.58 -16.67 -4.23
CA GLY A 110 -4.96 -17.14 -4.15
C GLY A 110 -5.46 -17.28 -2.70
N VAL A 111 -4.67 -17.94 -1.85
CA VAL A 111 -4.97 -18.08 -0.42
C VAL A 111 -5.04 -16.72 0.27
N ALA A 112 -4.14 -15.78 -0.05
CA ALA A 112 -4.17 -14.46 0.54
C ALA A 112 -5.45 -13.68 0.17
N VAL A 113 -5.90 -13.76 -1.09
CA VAL A 113 -7.16 -13.14 -1.53
C VAL A 113 -8.36 -13.82 -0.85
N TRP A 114 -8.36 -15.15 -0.75
CA TRP A 114 -9.41 -15.88 -0.04
C TRP A 114 -9.49 -15.49 1.44
N GLN A 115 -8.36 -15.48 2.13
CA GLN A 115 -8.29 -15.10 3.55
C GLN A 115 -8.56 -13.61 3.78
N ALA A 116 -8.26 -12.76 2.80
CA ALA A 116 -8.61 -11.35 2.88
C ALA A 116 -10.12 -11.11 2.90
N ASP A 117 -10.90 -12.02 2.31
CA ASP A 117 -12.37 -11.92 2.22
C ASP A 117 -13.06 -12.48 3.48
N ILE A 118 -12.52 -13.54 4.10
CA ILE A 118 -13.18 -14.26 5.20
C ILE A 118 -12.55 -14.07 6.58
N SER A 119 -11.28 -13.66 6.67
CA SER A 119 -10.55 -13.61 7.93
C SER A 119 -10.56 -12.23 8.56
N ARG A 120 -10.71 -12.17 9.89
CA ARG A 120 -10.46 -10.96 10.69
C ARG A 120 -9.01 -10.48 10.63
N TRP A 121 -8.07 -11.34 10.19
CA TRP A 121 -6.66 -11.05 10.02
C TRP A 121 -6.30 -10.78 8.54
N SER A 122 -7.28 -10.32 7.76
CA SER A 122 -7.15 -10.11 6.31
C SER A 122 -5.88 -9.36 5.92
N TYR A 123 -5.53 -8.31 6.67
CA TYR A 123 -4.34 -7.50 6.42
C TYR A 123 -3.03 -8.27 6.65
N SER A 124 -2.96 -9.17 7.64
CA SER A 124 -1.79 -10.04 7.87
C SER A 124 -1.58 -11.03 6.74
N TRP A 125 -2.64 -11.66 6.24
CA TRP A 125 -2.57 -12.60 5.12
C TRP A 125 -2.02 -11.96 3.86
N VAL A 126 -2.52 -10.77 3.54
CA VAL A 126 -2.05 -10.00 2.37
C VAL A 126 -0.58 -9.64 2.49
N LEU A 127 -0.15 -9.14 3.65
CA LEU A 127 1.24 -8.77 3.87
C LEU A 127 2.17 -9.97 3.94
N GLY A 128 1.70 -11.09 4.47
CA GLY A 128 2.43 -12.35 4.44
C GLY A 128 2.71 -12.80 3.02
N ALA A 129 1.70 -12.78 2.16
CA ALA A 129 1.85 -13.09 0.73
C ALA A 129 2.80 -12.11 0.03
N VAL A 130 2.63 -10.81 0.25
CA VAL A 130 3.53 -9.79 -0.32
C VAL A 130 4.97 -10.02 0.10
N THR A 131 5.23 -10.24 1.40
CA THR A 131 6.58 -10.44 1.90
C THR A 131 7.18 -11.75 1.39
N SER A 132 6.43 -12.85 1.38
CA SER A 132 6.92 -14.12 0.86
C SER A 132 7.27 -14.04 -0.63
N MET A 133 6.45 -13.39 -1.44
CA MET A 133 6.74 -13.16 -2.86
C MET A 133 7.99 -12.27 -3.06
N MET A 134 8.20 -11.27 -2.18
CA MET A 134 9.39 -10.41 -2.25
C MET A 134 10.66 -11.18 -1.92
N VAL A 135 10.67 -11.98 -0.85
CA VAL A 135 11.82 -12.80 -0.47
C VAL A 135 12.13 -13.83 -1.57
N MET A 136 11.10 -14.45 -2.16
CA MET A 136 11.27 -15.36 -3.28
C MET A 136 11.80 -14.66 -4.55
N ALA A 137 11.37 -13.43 -4.80
CA ALA A 137 11.89 -12.61 -5.88
C ALA A 137 13.37 -12.26 -5.68
N GLU A 138 13.76 -11.97 -4.46
CA GLU A 138 15.15 -11.70 -4.12
C GLU A 138 16.02 -12.97 -4.23
N ALA A 139 15.47 -14.13 -3.84
CA ALA A 139 16.12 -15.42 -3.98
C ALA A 139 16.45 -15.79 -5.43
N GLN A 140 15.68 -15.30 -6.41
CA GLN A 140 16.00 -15.50 -7.83
C GLN A 140 17.25 -14.70 -8.29
N LYS A 141 17.56 -13.61 -7.61
CA LYS A 141 18.75 -12.81 -7.92
C LYS A 141 19.98 -13.34 -7.19
N ASN A 142 19.82 -13.68 -5.93
CA ASN A 142 20.85 -14.21 -5.07
C ASN A 142 20.26 -15.25 -4.13
N SER A 143 20.61 -16.52 -4.36
CA SER A 143 20.11 -17.66 -3.59
C SER A 143 20.94 -17.96 -2.32
N GLU A 144 21.97 -17.16 -2.01
CA GLU A 144 22.76 -17.34 -0.80
C GLU A 144 21.88 -17.14 0.45
N LEU A 145 21.81 -18.17 1.29
CA LEU A 145 20.95 -18.16 2.49
C LEU A 145 21.26 -16.98 3.42
N ARG A 146 22.55 -16.64 3.57
CA ARG A 146 22.97 -15.50 4.39
C ARG A 146 22.41 -14.17 3.86
N HIS A 147 22.44 -13.97 2.55
CA HIS A 147 21.86 -12.79 1.90
C HIS A 147 20.35 -12.72 2.13
N LEU A 148 19.63 -13.83 1.94
CA LEU A 148 18.19 -13.89 2.11
C LEU A 148 17.75 -13.70 3.56
N LEU A 149 18.49 -14.26 4.51
CA LEU A 149 18.27 -14.01 5.93
C LEU A 149 18.44 -12.52 6.24
N ARG A 150 19.54 -11.90 5.82
CA ARG A 150 19.77 -10.46 6.02
C ARG A 150 18.66 -9.62 5.40
N PHE A 151 18.30 -9.88 4.15
CA PHE A 151 17.20 -9.18 3.45
C PHE A 151 15.88 -9.30 4.22
N THR A 152 15.54 -10.51 4.69
CA THR A 152 14.28 -10.76 5.42
C THR A 152 14.29 -10.09 6.79
N PHE A 153 15.41 -10.14 7.54
CA PHE A 153 15.53 -9.47 8.83
C PHE A 153 15.46 -7.96 8.70
N ASN A 154 16.21 -7.36 7.78
CA ASN A 154 16.16 -5.91 7.51
C ASN A 154 14.71 -5.49 7.20
N ARG A 155 14.00 -6.30 6.40
CA ARG A 155 12.59 -6.06 6.07
C ARG A 155 11.68 -6.06 7.30
N ILE A 156 11.89 -6.99 8.24
CA ILE A 156 11.13 -7.06 9.48
C ILE A 156 11.45 -5.85 10.38
N GLU A 157 12.72 -5.52 10.54
CA GLU A 157 13.19 -4.41 11.37
C GLU A 157 12.63 -3.06 10.89
N GLU A 158 12.69 -2.79 9.59
CA GLU A 158 12.13 -1.58 8.98
C GLU A 158 10.62 -1.49 9.15
N VAL A 159 9.90 -2.60 8.98
CA VAL A 159 8.45 -2.64 9.21
C VAL A 159 8.12 -2.39 10.67
N VAL A 160 8.86 -2.99 11.60
CA VAL A 160 8.69 -2.77 13.05
C VAL A 160 8.97 -1.31 13.39
N LEU A 161 10.09 -0.76 12.92
CA LEU A 161 10.45 0.65 13.15
C LEU A 161 9.34 1.59 12.67
N GLY A 162 8.89 1.45 11.43
CA GLY A 162 7.81 2.27 10.89
C GLY A 162 6.50 2.16 11.67
N CYS A 163 6.16 0.95 12.14
CA CYS A 163 4.99 0.73 12.98
C CYS A 163 5.12 1.39 14.36
N VAL A 164 6.28 1.27 15.01
CA VAL A 164 6.55 1.89 16.32
C VAL A 164 6.50 3.41 16.22
N VAL A 165 7.15 3.99 15.21
CA VAL A 165 7.12 5.43 14.97
C VAL A 165 5.70 5.92 14.72
N CYS A 166 4.91 5.21 13.90
CA CYS A 166 3.52 5.55 13.66
C CYS A 166 2.71 5.60 14.96
N ILE A 167 2.86 4.59 15.84
CA ILE A 167 2.16 4.55 17.13
C ILE A 167 2.63 5.70 18.03
N ALA A 168 3.95 5.94 18.14
CA ALA A 168 4.52 7.01 18.94
C ALA A 168 4.01 8.41 18.50
N ILE A 169 4.03 8.69 17.19
CA ILE A 169 3.50 9.94 16.64
C ILE A 169 1.98 10.03 16.87
N THR A 170 1.24 8.93 16.73
CA THR A 170 -0.21 8.93 16.99
C THR A 170 -0.51 9.23 18.47
N LEU A 171 0.30 8.72 19.40
CA LEU A 171 0.20 9.03 20.83
C LEU A 171 0.57 10.48 21.12
N LEU A 172 1.62 11.01 20.50
CA LEU A 172 2.04 12.42 20.66
C LEU A 172 0.93 13.38 20.22
N PHE A 173 0.27 13.08 19.09
CA PHE A 173 -0.84 13.89 18.58
C PHE A 173 -2.19 13.56 19.24
N TYR A 174 -2.25 12.57 20.14
CA TYR A 174 -3.49 12.14 20.79
C TYR A 174 -4.25 13.29 21.47
N PRO A 175 -3.64 14.16 22.30
CA PRO A 175 -4.36 15.24 22.96
C PRO A 175 -4.97 16.24 21.96
N LEU A 176 -4.32 16.50 20.84
CA LEU A 176 -4.79 17.39 19.78
C LEU A 176 -5.94 16.78 18.97
N ASN A 177 -5.93 15.46 18.78
CA ASN A 177 -6.88 14.72 17.98
C ASN A 177 -8.03 14.08 18.82
N ARG A 178 -8.09 14.31 20.14
CA ARG A 178 -9.06 13.69 21.04
C ARG A 178 -10.52 13.85 20.59
N ARG A 179 -10.87 15.02 20.06
CA ARG A 179 -12.22 15.31 19.54
C ARG A 179 -12.59 14.45 18.31
N ARG A 180 -11.62 14.06 17.51
CA ARG A 180 -11.82 13.19 16.33
C ARG A 180 -12.01 11.73 16.72
N GLN A 181 -11.41 11.30 17.80
CA GLN A 181 -11.47 9.92 18.28
C GLN A 181 -12.78 9.61 19.02
N VAL A 182 -13.52 10.64 19.47
CA VAL A 182 -14.85 10.51 20.09
C VAL A 182 -15.94 10.27 19.03
N ALA A 183 -15.72 10.62 17.76
CA ALA A 183 -16.59 10.13 16.70
C ALA A 183 -16.46 8.59 16.72
N PRO A 184 -17.60 7.85 16.86
CA PRO A 184 -17.54 6.39 16.86
C PRO A 184 -16.72 6.00 15.63
N PRO A 185 -15.75 5.08 15.78
CA PRO A 185 -15.14 4.52 14.61
C PRO A 185 -16.34 4.13 13.75
N HIS A 186 -16.34 4.55 12.46
CA HIS A 186 -17.15 3.81 11.52
C HIS A 186 -16.76 2.37 11.85
N GLN A 187 -17.66 1.69 12.56
CA GLN A 187 -17.57 0.26 12.66
C GLN A 187 -17.33 -0.13 11.21
N GLU A 188 -16.08 -0.53 10.91
CA GLU A 188 -15.92 -1.48 9.85
C GLU A 188 -16.86 -2.58 10.32
N SER A 189 -18.14 -2.44 9.98
CA SER A 189 -19.09 -3.52 10.01
C SER A 189 -18.29 -4.59 9.29
N HIS A 190 -17.90 -5.65 10.01
CA HIS A 190 -17.39 -6.81 9.34
C HIS A 190 -18.53 -7.13 8.38
N PRO A 191 -18.40 -6.79 7.09
CA PRO A 191 -19.41 -7.16 6.14
C PRO A 191 -19.48 -8.66 6.29
N GLU A 192 -20.67 -9.20 6.30
CA GLU A 192 -20.83 -10.65 6.15
C GLU A 192 -19.87 -11.09 5.06
N PRO A 193 -19.05 -12.13 5.31
CA PRO A 193 -18.03 -12.54 4.36
C PRO A 193 -18.72 -12.70 3.02
N ALA A 194 -18.42 -11.77 2.12
CA ALA A 194 -18.95 -11.82 0.78
C ALA A 194 -18.28 -13.04 0.16
N HIS A 195 -18.95 -14.18 0.21
CA HIS A 195 -18.47 -15.40 -0.40
C HIS A 195 -18.26 -15.17 -1.91
N ARG A 196 -17.05 -14.75 -2.26
CA ARG A 196 -16.63 -14.49 -3.64
C ARG A 196 -15.63 -15.57 -4.07
N PRO A 197 -16.07 -16.83 -4.21
CA PRO A 197 -15.18 -17.98 -4.37
C PRO A 197 -14.31 -17.92 -5.63
N LEU A 198 -14.73 -17.17 -6.64
CA LEU A 198 -13.98 -17.03 -7.89
C LEU A 198 -12.83 -16.02 -7.81
N LEU A 199 -12.84 -15.05 -6.89
CA LEU A 199 -11.76 -14.08 -6.76
C LEU A 199 -10.40 -14.70 -6.43
N PRO A 200 -10.29 -15.62 -5.45
CA PRO A 200 -9.04 -16.32 -5.17
C PRO A 200 -8.49 -17.09 -6.36
N LEU A 201 -9.39 -17.75 -7.10
CA LEU A 201 -9.03 -18.51 -8.30
C LEU A 201 -8.52 -17.57 -9.40
N GLN A 202 -9.22 -16.46 -9.66
CA GLN A 202 -8.80 -15.45 -10.63
C GLN A 202 -7.44 -14.83 -10.25
N ALA A 203 -7.21 -14.54 -8.99
CA ALA A 203 -5.92 -14.02 -8.49
C ALA A 203 -4.81 -15.06 -8.69
N GLY A 204 -5.05 -16.32 -8.32
CA GLY A 204 -4.09 -17.41 -8.49
C GLY A 204 -3.73 -17.65 -9.96
N ILE A 205 -4.72 -17.72 -10.86
CA ILE A 205 -4.50 -17.88 -12.30
C ILE A 205 -3.76 -16.67 -12.87
N THR A 206 -4.10 -15.45 -12.44
CA THR A 206 -3.39 -14.24 -12.89
C THR A 206 -1.92 -14.29 -12.49
N LEU A 207 -1.62 -14.70 -11.26
CA LEU A 207 -0.23 -14.86 -10.79
C LEU A 207 0.49 -15.99 -11.52
N LEU A 208 -0.20 -17.10 -11.82
CA LEU A 208 0.33 -18.21 -12.60
C LEU A 208 0.79 -17.75 -14.00
N LEU A 209 0.07 -16.82 -14.61
CA LEU A 209 0.39 -16.29 -15.93
C LEU A 209 1.44 -15.17 -15.90
N VAL A 210 1.38 -14.29 -14.90
CA VAL A 210 2.29 -13.13 -14.80
C VAL A 210 3.69 -13.56 -14.38
N THR A 211 3.82 -14.48 -13.41
CA THR A 211 5.12 -14.83 -12.82
C THR A 211 6.13 -15.36 -13.83
N PRO A 212 5.79 -16.29 -14.75
CA PRO A 212 6.75 -16.78 -15.75
C PRO A 212 7.30 -15.68 -16.65
N ILE A 213 6.43 -14.75 -17.06
CA ILE A 213 6.82 -13.62 -17.93
C ILE A 213 7.83 -12.72 -17.21
N LEU A 214 7.57 -12.44 -15.95
CA LEU A 214 8.46 -11.61 -15.13
C LEU A 214 9.83 -12.29 -14.93
N LEU A 215 9.85 -13.62 -14.80
CA LEU A 215 11.09 -14.41 -14.69
C LEU A 215 11.89 -14.42 -16.00
N VAL A 216 11.22 -14.67 -17.13
CA VAL A 216 11.88 -14.73 -18.46
C VAL A 216 12.50 -13.37 -18.83
N PHE A 217 11.80 -12.29 -18.61
CA PHE A 217 12.29 -10.96 -18.93
C PHE A 217 13.19 -10.33 -17.85
N GLN A 218 13.44 -11.02 -16.75
CA GLN A 218 14.27 -10.57 -15.62
C GLN A 218 13.99 -9.12 -15.21
N LEU A 219 12.71 -8.72 -15.23
CA LEU A 219 12.31 -7.35 -14.95
C LEU A 219 12.66 -6.99 -13.50
N THR A 220 13.51 -6.00 -13.32
CA THR A 220 13.86 -5.49 -11.99
C THR A 220 12.59 -4.99 -11.29
N GLY A 221 12.38 -5.43 -10.03
CA GLY A 221 11.17 -5.04 -9.28
C GLY A 221 9.89 -5.79 -9.67
N PHE A 222 10.00 -6.96 -10.30
CA PHE A 222 8.86 -7.78 -10.75
C PHE A 222 7.85 -8.13 -9.64
N TRP A 223 8.27 -8.21 -8.38
CA TRP A 223 7.39 -8.38 -7.23
C TRP A 223 6.28 -7.31 -7.15
N GLN A 224 6.51 -6.11 -7.72
CA GLN A 224 5.51 -5.04 -7.77
C GLN A 224 4.29 -5.38 -8.64
N ALA A 225 4.48 -6.20 -9.69
CA ALA A 225 3.37 -6.71 -10.49
C ALA A 225 2.53 -7.70 -9.68
N MET A 226 3.16 -8.62 -8.93
CA MET A 226 2.46 -9.55 -8.05
C MET A 226 1.66 -8.82 -6.97
N VAL A 227 2.28 -7.83 -6.30
CA VAL A 227 1.58 -6.95 -5.35
C VAL A 227 0.41 -6.22 -6.01
N SER A 228 0.54 -5.87 -7.29
CA SER A 228 -0.54 -5.20 -8.02
C SER A 228 -1.72 -6.12 -8.27
N VAL A 229 -1.47 -7.39 -8.60
CA VAL A 229 -2.53 -8.41 -8.71
C VAL A 229 -3.28 -8.54 -7.38
N LEU A 230 -2.57 -8.75 -6.27
CA LEU A 230 -3.19 -8.85 -4.95
C LEU A 230 -4.00 -7.60 -4.59
N ALA A 231 -3.41 -6.41 -4.79
CA ALA A 231 -4.05 -5.15 -4.42
C ALA A 231 -5.32 -4.84 -5.22
N VAL A 232 -5.46 -5.38 -6.44
CA VAL A 232 -6.66 -5.21 -7.27
C VAL A 232 -7.75 -6.18 -6.85
N PHE A 233 -7.41 -7.43 -6.53
CA PHE A 233 -8.40 -8.45 -6.15
C PHE A 233 -8.87 -8.35 -4.68
N ILE A 234 -8.15 -7.62 -3.83
CA ILE A 234 -8.60 -7.37 -2.45
C ILE A 234 -9.54 -6.17 -2.43
N LEU A 235 -10.83 -6.45 -2.47
CA LEU A 235 -11.88 -5.44 -2.59
C LEU A 235 -12.54 -5.13 -1.25
N PRO A 236 -12.89 -3.87 -0.97
CA PRO A 236 -13.76 -3.55 0.15
C PRO A 236 -15.17 -4.08 -0.11
N ALA A 237 -15.94 -4.24 0.95
CA ALA A 237 -17.36 -4.47 0.81
C ALA A 237 -18.03 -3.29 0.12
N SER A 238 -18.78 -3.56 -0.92
CA SER A 238 -19.49 -2.55 -1.70
C SER A 238 -20.71 -3.18 -2.39
N THR A 239 -21.73 -2.37 -2.61
CA THR A 239 -22.94 -2.75 -3.36
C THR A 239 -22.73 -2.70 -4.89
N GLN A 240 -21.57 -2.20 -5.33
CA GLN A 240 -21.28 -2.11 -6.77
C GLN A 240 -20.97 -3.49 -7.38
N PRO A 241 -21.24 -3.70 -8.66
CA PRO A 241 -20.86 -4.93 -9.36
C PRO A 241 -19.36 -5.17 -9.27
N LEU A 242 -18.95 -6.42 -9.04
CA LEU A 242 -17.58 -6.84 -8.83
C LEU A 242 -16.62 -6.36 -9.93
N GLN A 243 -17.04 -6.52 -11.19
CA GLN A 243 -16.24 -6.10 -12.34
C GLN A 243 -15.97 -4.59 -12.36
N GLN A 244 -16.96 -3.78 -11.96
CA GLN A 244 -16.81 -2.33 -11.86
C GLN A 244 -15.81 -1.96 -10.76
N GLN A 245 -15.87 -2.63 -9.60
CA GLN A 245 -14.93 -2.40 -8.51
C GLN A 245 -13.49 -2.73 -8.93
N ILE A 246 -13.28 -3.88 -9.60
CA ILE A 246 -11.96 -4.29 -10.11
C ILE A 246 -11.45 -3.27 -11.13
N GLY A 247 -12.29 -2.88 -12.11
CA GLY A 247 -11.92 -1.90 -13.13
C GLY A 247 -11.55 -0.54 -12.55
N GLN A 248 -12.34 -0.03 -11.60
CA GLN A 248 -12.02 1.21 -10.89
C GLN A 248 -10.69 1.12 -10.13
N ARG A 249 -10.43 0.00 -9.46
CA ARG A 249 -9.16 -0.19 -8.75
C ARG A 249 -7.96 -0.24 -9.67
N MET A 250 -8.07 -0.92 -10.81
CA MET A 250 -7.02 -0.95 -11.83
C MET A 250 -6.70 0.46 -12.32
N GLN A 251 -7.73 1.22 -12.71
CA GLN A 251 -7.57 2.59 -13.19
C GLN A 251 -6.95 3.52 -12.13
N GLN A 252 -7.48 3.52 -10.91
CA GLN A 252 -6.97 4.37 -9.83
C GLN A 252 -5.53 4.02 -9.44
N ARG A 253 -5.18 2.72 -9.48
CA ARG A 253 -3.82 2.29 -9.22
C ARG A 253 -2.85 2.78 -10.29
N LEU A 254 -3.21 2.62 -11.55
CA LEU A 254 -2.41 3.07 -12.68
C LEU A 254 -2.24 4.60 -12.67
N TYR A 255 -3.35 5.33 -12.65
CA TYR A 255 -3.32 6.78 -12.73
C TYR A 255 -2.67 7.42 -11.51
N GLY A 256 -2.87 6.86 -10.30
CA GLY A 256 -2.19 7.35 -9.09
C GLY A 256 -0.68 7.21 -9.17
N CYS A 257 -0.18 6.06 -9.64
CA CYS A 257 1.24 5.85 -9.84
C CYS A 257 1.80 6.70 -10.99
N MET A 258 1.09 6.80 -12.12
CA MET A 258 1.51 7.64 -13.25
C MET A 258 1.60 9.11 -12.87
N ALA A 259 0.61 9.63 -12.14
CA ALA A 259 0.62 11.01 -11.68
C ALA A 259 1.83 11.32 -10.77
N ALA A 260 2.14 10.43 -9.83
CA ALA A 260 3.32 10.55 -8.98
C ALA A 260 4.62 10.52 -9.80
N THR A 261 4.71 9.58 -10.76
CA THR A 261 5.88 9.43 -11.64
C THR A 261 6.09 10.67 -12.51
N LEU A 262 5.05 11.13 -13.19
CA LEU A 262 5.16 12.31 -14.06
C LEU A 262 5.54 13.57 -13.27
N LEU A 263 4.90 13.76 -12.12
CA LEU A 263 5.20 14.90 -11.26
C LEU A 263 6.64 14.83 -10.72
N SER A 264 7.12 13.65 -10.35
CA SER A 264 8.50 13.48 -9.90
C SER A 264 9.51 13.83 -11.00
N PHE A 265 9.29 13.42 -12.26
CA PHE A 265 10.15 13.80 -13.38
C PHE A 265 10.21 15.32 -13.63
N ILE A 266 9.07 16.01 -13.50
CA ILE A 266 9.01 17.47 -13.65
C ILE A 266 9.77 18.18 -12.53
N LEU A 267 9.71 17.66 -11.31
CA LEU A 267 10.31 18.29 -10.14
C LEU A 267 11.77 17.90 -9.89
N LEU A 268 12.23 16.79 -10.50
CA LEU A 268 13.59 16.28 -10.33
C LEU A 268 14.69 17.30 -10.62
N PRO A 269 14.62 18.09 -11.73
CA PRO A 269 15.65 19.08 -12.01
C PRO A 269 15.80 20.15 -10.92
N LEU A 270 14.72 20.44 -10.19
CA LEU A 270 14.71 21.45 -9.11
C LEU A 270 15.42 20.97 -7.84
N MET A 271 15.62 19.66 -7.70
CA MET A 271 16.12 19.02 -6.47
C MET A 271 17.63 18.82 -6.44
N HIS A 272 18.28 18.82 -7.61
CA HIS A 272 19.63 18.26 -7.80
C HIS A 272 20.73 18.92 -6.97
N HIS A 273 20.50 20.09 -6.35
CA HIS A 273 21.53 20.84 -5.64
C HIS A 273 21.15 21.33 -4.24
N TYR A 274 19.90 21.12 -3.79
CA TYR A 274 19.42 21.74 -2.55
C TYR A 274 18.61 20.76 -1.68
N PRO A 275 19.22 20.13 -0.65
CA PRO A 275 18.51 19.24 0.27
C PRO A 275 17.22 19.82 0.87
N PRO A 276 17.12 21.10 1.24
CA PRO A 276 15.87 21.67 1.74
C PRO A 276 14.74 21.67 0.71
N VAL A 277 15.06 21.86 -0.58
CA VAL A 277 14.07 21.80 -1.66
C VAL A 277 13.56 20.39 -1.85
N TYR A 278 14.44 19.40 -1.73
CA TYR A 278 14.07 17.99 -1.77
C TYR A 278 13.05 17.64 -0.68
N ILE A 279 13.33 18.01 0.58
CA ILE A 279 12.41 17.78 1.71
C ILE A 279 11.08 18.52 1.48
N ALA A 280 11.12 19.77 1.02
CA ALA A 280 9.91 20.53 0.76
C ALA A 280 9.02 19.87 -0.30
N ILE A 281 9.62 19.35 -1.37
CA ILE A 281 8.91 18.63 -2.44
C ILE A 281 8.38 17.28 -1.92
N LEU A 282 9.16 16.53 -1.16
CA LEU A 282 8.69 15.29 -0.51
C LEU A 282 7.46 15.57 0.36
N VAL A 283 7.53 16.57 1.23
CA VAL A 283 6.44 16.98 2.13
C VAL A 283 5.22 17.44 1.34
N ALA A 284 5.40 18.25 0.30
CA ALA A 284 4.30 18.73 -0.55
C ALA A 284 3.57 17.57 -1.24
N GLY A 285 4.30 16.57 -1.75
CA GLY A 285 3.69 15.39 -2.36
C GLY A 285 2.97 14.50 -1.36
N LEU A 286 3.51 14.32 -0.15
CA LEU A 286 2.83 13.60 0.93
C LEU A 286 1.54 14.31 1.35
N TRP A 287 1.58 15.64 1.49
CA TRP A 287 0.43 16.46 1.79
C TRP A 287 -0.65 16.36 0.69
N LEU A 288 -0.25 16.53 -0.56
CA LEU A 288 -1.14 16.40 -1.71
C LEU A 288 -1.80 15.01 -1.77
N GLY A 289 -1.00 13.95 -1.65
CA GLY A 289 -1.47 12.58 -1.68
C GLY A 289 -2.45 12.26 -0.54
N TYR A 290 -2.20 12.78 0.65
CA TYR A 290 -3.12 12.68 1.78
C TYR A 290 -4.46 13.38 1.47
N HIS A 291 -4.44 14.60 0.95
CA HIS A 291 -5.67 15.32 0.60
C HIS A 291 -6.47 14.65 -0.51
N LEU A 292 -5.79 14.09 -1.52
CA LEU A 292 -6.42 13.26 -2.56
C LEU A 292 -7.07 12.00 -1.95
N GLN A 293 -6.43 11.37 -0.97
CA GLN A 293 -6.98 10.20 -0.28
C GLN A 293 -8.22 10.54 0.56
N GLN A 294 -8.29 11.74 1.14
CA GLN A 294 -9.44 12.21 1.94
C GLN A 294 -10.55 12.82 1.07
N GLY A 295 -10.36 12.88 -0.22
CA GLY A 295 -11.35 13.35 -1.20
C GLY A 295 -12.58 12.43 -1.33
N LYS A 296 -13.31 12.60 -2.43
CA LYS A 296 -14.48 11.74 -2.72
C LYS A 296 -14.04 10.27 -2.74
N SER A 297 -14.92 9.36 -2.32
CA SER A 297 -14.64 7.91 -2.28
C SER A 297 -14.12 7.36 -3.61
N SER A 298 -14.54 7.94 -4.73
CA SER A 298 -14.09 7.60 -6.08
C SER A 298 -12.64 7.96 -6.37
N ILE A 299 -11.96 8.79 -5.57
CA ILE A 299 -10.57 9.23 -5.78
C ILE A 299 -9.66 8.80 -4.63
N SER A 300 -10.22 8.31 -3.54
CA SER A 300 -9.48 7.97 -2.33
C SER A 300 -8.36 6.93 -2.58
N TYR A 301 -8.63 5.90 -3.36
CA TYR A 301 -7.63 4.89 -3.68
C TYR A 301 -6.53 5.43 -4.62
N PHE A 302 -6.87 6.32 -5.55
CA PHE A 302 -5.91 7.05 -6.39
C PHE A 302 -4.92 7.84 -5.50
N GLY A 303 -5.41 8.63 -4.54
CA GLY A 303 -4.57 9.39 -3.61
C GLY A 303 -3.62 8.49 -2.82
N ARG A 304 -4.10 7.33 -2.35
CA ARG A 304 -3.27 6.33 -1.67
C ARG A 304 -2.16 5.81 -2.59
N GLN A 305 -2.46 5.47 -3.84
CA GLN A 305 -1.47 4.96 -4.79
C GLN A 305 -0.45 6.03 -5.19
N PHE A 306 -0.90 7.28 -5.33
CA PHE A 306 -0.03 8.44 -5.53
C PHE A 306 0.98 8.58 -4.38
N THR A 307 0.51 8.58 -3.12
CA THR A 307 1.40 8.69 -1.94
C THR A 307 2.41 7.55 -1.85
N VAL A 308 1.95 6.30 -2.08
CA VAL A 308 2.85 5.14 -2.06
C VAL A 308 3.91 5.23 -3.15
N ALA A 309 3.53 5.64 -4.37
CA ALA A 309 4.48 5.83 -5.46
C ALA A 309 5.45 6.99 -5.16
N TRP A 310 4.95 8.08 -4.58
CA TRP A 310 5.76 9.23 -4.15
C TRP A 310 6.82 8.83 -3.12
N ILE A 311 6.44 8.10 -2.09
CA ILE A 311 7.39 7.58 -1.08
C ILE A 311 8.47 6.73 -1.76
N ILE A 312 8.09 5.82 -2.66
CA ILE A 312 9.03 4.92 -3.35
C ILE A 312 10.02 5.68 -4.24
N VAL A 313 9.61 6.80 -4.84
CA VAL A 313 10.51 7.62 -5.68
C VAL A 313 11.49 8.41 -4.83
N PHE A 314 10.99 9.00 -3.75
CA PHE A 314 11.76 9.97 -2.97
C PHE A 314 12.49 9.36 -1.77
N ILE A 315 12.11 8.18 -1.29
CA ILE A 315 12.72 7.54 -0.13
C ILE A 315 13.25 6.20 -0.58
N GLN A 316 14.53 6.17 -0.92
CA GLN A 316 15.28 5.00 -1.32
C GLN A 316 16.39 4.71 -0.31
N ASP A 317 17.35 3.91 -0.69
CA ASP A 317 18.45 3.46 0.15
C ASP A 317 19.32 4.61 0.70
N THR A 318 19.34 5.74 0.00
CA THR A 318 20.00 6.97 0.46
C THR A 318 19.03 8.14 0.40
N LEU A 319 18.89 8.86 1.51
CA LEU A 319 18.25 10.19 1.52
C LEU A 319 18.94 11.07 0.47
N TRP A 320 18.19 11.80 -0.32
CA TRP A 320 18.67 12.77 -1.31
C TRP A 320 18.89 12.26 -2.73
N LEU A 321 18.73 10.98 -3.01
CA LEU A 321 18.76 10.43 -4.35
C LEU A 321 17.36 9.97 -4.76
N ALA A 322 16.65 10.80 -5.53
CA ALA A 322 15.41 10.37 -6.16
C ALA A 322 15.75 9.59 -7.44
N GLU A 323 15.34 8.33 -7.49
CA GLU A 323 15.50 7.50 -8.68
C GLU A 323 14.16 7.35 -9.44
N PRO A 324 13.89 8.19 -10.43
CA PRO A 324 12.64 8.14 -11.19
C PRO A 324 12.48 6.84 -11.98
N ILE A 325 13.56 6.14 -12.27
CA ILE A 325 13.53 4.87 -12.99
C ILE A 325 12.72 3.82 -12.20
N GLN A 326 12.78 3.83 -10.87
CA GLN A 326 12.00 2.93 -10.01
C GLN A 326 10.50 3.16 -10.18
N ALA A 327 10.08 4.42 -10.33
CA ALA A 327 8.69 4.76 -10.58
C ALA A 327 8.23 4.30 -11.97
N VAL A 328 9.07 4.41 -12.99
CA VAL A 328 8.79 3.89 -14.34
C VAL A 328 8.63 2.38 -14.31
N MET A 329 9.58 1.67 -13.68
CA MET A 329 9.51 0.21 -13.51
C MET A 329 8.26 -0.22 -12.75
N ARG A 330 7.85 0.55 -11.75
CA ARG A 330 6.60 0.32 -11.04
C ARG A 330 5.38 0.49 -11.95
N CYS A 331 5.32 1.56 -12.75
CA CYS A 331 4.23 1.77 -13.71
C CYS A 331 4.17 0.63 -14.75
N ALA A 332 5.31 0.21 -15.29
CA ALA A 332 5.40 -0.91 -16.21
C ALA A 332 4.89 -2.22 -15.57
N SER A 333 5.32 -2.50 -14.35
CA SER A 333 4.87 -3.68 -13.58
C SER A 333 3.35 -3.66 -13.31
N ILE A 334 2.78 -2.48 -13.02
CA ILE A 334 1.34 -2.31 -12.85
C ILE A 334 0.60 -2.55 -14.17
N LEU A 335 1.11 -2.03 -15.29
CA LEU A 335 0.51 -2.24 -16.62
C LEU A 335 0.50 -3.73 -16.99
N ILE A 336 1.60 -4.44 -16.79
CA ILE A 336 1.67 -5.89 -17.00
C ILE A 336 0.60 -6.59 -16.15
N ALA A 337 0.51 -6.29 -14.85
CA ALA A 337 -0.50 -6.88 -13.98
C ALA A 337 -1.93 -6.60 -14.48
N ILE A 338 -2.23 -5.37 -14.90
CA ILE A 338 -3.55 -4.98 -15.42
C ILE A 338 -3.90 -5.75 -16.70
N ILE A 339 -2.96 -5.92 -17.61
CA ILE A 339 -3.18 -6.68 -18.85
C ILE A 339 -3.62 -8.11 -18.52
N PHE A 340 -2.87 -8.81 -17.64
CA PHE A 340 -3.19 -10.18 -17.28
C PHE A 340 -4.48 -10.31 -16.47
N ILE A 341 -4.73 -9.38 -15.53
CA ILE A 341 -6.01 -9.32 -14.82
C ILE A 341 -7.16 -9.19 -15.83
N SER A 342 -7.02 -8.29 -16.82
CA SER A 342 -8.04 -8.07 -17.84
C SER A 342 -8.28 -9.32 -18.70
N ILE A 343 -7.22 -10.02 -19.11
CA ILE A 343 -7.32 -11.27 -19.85
C ILE A 343 -8.10 -12.32 -19.02
N VAL A 344 -7.69 -12.54 -17.77
CA VAL A 344 -8.36 -13.52 -16.90
C VAL A 344 -9.83 -13.16 -16.70
N MET A 345 -10.14 -11.88 -16.45
CA MET A 345 -11.52 -11.41 -16.28
C MET A 345 -12.37 -11.66 -17.54
N VAL A 346 -11.83 -11.43 -18.74
CA VAL A 346 -12.52 -11.68 -20.01
C VAL A 346 -12.77 -13.18 -20.21
N VAL A 347 -11.77 -14.02 -19.92
CA VAL A 347 -11.90 -15.48 -20.01
C VAL A 347 -12.99 -15.99 -19.07
N PHE A 348 -12.98 -15.59 -17.80
CA PHE A 348 -14.01 -16.01 -16.85
C PHE A 348 -15.42 -15.54 -17.26
N ARG A 349 -15.53 -14.35 -17.84
CA ARG A 349 -16.79 -13.84 -18.39
C ARG A 349 -17.28 -14.69 -19.58
N SER A 350 -16.40 -15.05 -20.51
CA SER A 350 -16.74 -15.86 -21.67
C SER A 350 -17.19 -17.29 -21.30
N LEU A 351 -16.63 -17.82 -20.21
CA LEU A 351 -17.03 -19.13 -19.65
C LEU A 351 -18.30 -19.06 -18.81
N LYS A 352 -18.97 -17.89 -18.72
CA LYS A 352 -20.15 -17.65 -17.86
C LYS A 352 -19.90 -17.98 -16.37
N LEU A 353 -18.65 -18.00 -15.95
CA LEU A 353 -18.22 -18.15 -14.56
C LEU A 353 -18.19 -16.78 -13.83
N SER A 354 -18.97 -15.80 -14.33
CA SER A 354 -19.09 -14.50 -13.67
C SER A 354 -20.13 -14.60 -12.55
N VAL A 355 -19.72 -14.21 -11.36
CA VAL A 355 -20.61 -13.96 -10.21
C VAL A 355 -21.33 -12.64 -10.39
#